data_c0ca2ebd03dee293e04bbe40095606a9
#
_entry.id   c0ca2ebd03dee293e04bbe40095606a9
#
_cell.length_a   1.000
_cell.length_b   1.000
_cell.length_c   1.000
_cell.angle_alpha   90.00
_cell.angle_beta   90.00
_cell.angle_gamma   90.00
#
_symmetry.space_group_name_H-M   'P 1'
#
loop_
_entity.id
_entity.type
_entity.pdbx_description
1 polymer ?
#
loop_
_entity_poly.entity_id
_entity_poly.type
_entity_poly.pdbx_seq_one_letter_code
_entity_poly.pdbx_strand_id
1 'polypeptide(L)'
;FQTPFETLPVMGADAYRRYATDVMSGMDRHEVEDFQFTNDDPSRSFYRAVHNNTDWMDEINKTAFIQNYGISVSGGDDIALYRFSLGYAQNNGNIDGTKFDRLNVRFNSDIKLTDEFKILFDIAYTQTGHKVTFDGLDRMRSPYYLALVKSPLYSPYQYNESGSLSGRLTDVDELNYGNPLALLEKDNMPT
;
A
#
# COMPACT_ATOMS: atom_id res chain seq x y z
N PHE A 1 7.25 -4.26 13.50
CA PHE A 1 6.20 -3.39 12.97
C PHE A 1 6.85 -2.35 12.09
N GLN A 2 6.23 -2.06 10.96
CA GLN A 2 6.60 -0.95 10.10
C GLN A 2 5.39 0.00 10.05
N THR A 3 5.57 1.20 10.58
CA THR A 3 4.61 2.29 10.40
C THR A 3 4.84 2.96 9.04
N PRO A 4 3.82 3.54 8.43
CA PRO A 4 4.01 4.40 7.27
C PRO A 4 5.06 5.48 7.57
N PHE A 5 5.88 5.80 6.56
CA PHE A 5 6.74 6.98 6.63
C PHE A 5 5.86 8.22 6.85
N GLU A 6 6.49 9.29 7.35
CA GLU A 6 5.84 10.59 7.43
C GLU A 6 5.18 10.90 6.07
N THR A 7 3.85 10.95 6.07
CA THR A 7 3.09 11.19 4.84
C THR A 7 3.27 12.65 4.41
N LEU A 8 3.29 12.89 3.11
CA LEU A 8 3.28 14.27 2.62
C LEU A 8 2.05 14.99 3.19
N PRO A 9 2.20 16.22 3.70
CA PRO A 9 1.06 16.98 4.19
C PRO A 9 0.12 17.28 3.02
N VAL A 10 -1.08 16.70 3.05
CA VAL A 10 -2.16 16.96 2.09
C VAL A 10 -3.16 17.97 2.68
N MET A 11 -3.87 18.66 1.81
CA MET A 11 -4.91 19.59 2.25
C MET A 11 -6.08 18.82 2.85
N GLY A 12 -6.54 19.24 4.05
CA GLY A 12 -7.84 18.82 4.55
C GLY A 12 -8.99 19.54 3.82
N ALA A 13 -10.22 19.11 4.07
CA ALA A 13 -11.42 19.59 3.37
C ALA A 13 -11.56 21.12 3.36
N ASP A 14 -11.35 21.79 4.51
CA ASP A 14 -11.51 23.24 4.61
C ASP A 14 -10.45 24.02 3.82
N ALA A 15 -9.20 23.54 3.84
CA ALA A 15 -8.12 24.15 3.07
C ALA A 15 -8.32 23.91 1.57
N TYR A 16 -8.72 22.70 1.20
CA TYR A 16 -9.02 22.36 -0.19
C TYR A 16 -10.19 23.16 -0.74
N ARG A 17 -11.26 23.32 0.03
CA ARG A 17 -12.45 24.09 -0.37
C ARG A 17 -12.10 25.56 -0.62
N ARG A 18 -11.32 26.18 0.27
CA ARG A 18 -10.81 27.55 0.07
C ARG A 18 -9.97 27.66 -1.19
N TYR A 19 -9.01 26.77 -1.36
CA TYR A 19 -8.16 26.73 -2.55
C TYR A 19 -8.98 26.58 -3.84
N ALA A 20 -9.92 25.62 -3.87
CA ALA A 20 -10.79 25.41 -5.03
C ALA A 20 -11.64 26.64 -5.33
N THR A 21 -12.21 27.29 -4.32
CA THR A 21 -12.98 28.54 -4.48
C THR A 21 -12.12 29.65 -5.04
N ASP A 22 -10.90 29.83 -4.55
CA ASP A 22 -9.97 30.85 -5.03
C ASP A 22 -9.59 30.61 -6.50
N VAL A 23 -9.28 29.37 -6.88
CA VAL A 23 -8.97 29.00 -8.26
C VAL A 23 -10.17 29.24 -9.19
N MET A 24 -11.37 28.89 -8.74
CA MET A 24 -12.60 29.04 -9.51
C MET A 24 -13.12 30.47 -9.56
N SER A 25 -12.62 31.37 -8.72
CA SER A 25 -13.05 32.77 -8.70
C SER A 25 -12.87 33.52 -10.04
N GLY A 26 -11.98 33.01 -10.89
CA GLY A 26 -11.74 33.50 -12.24
C GLY A 26 -12.53 32.81 -13.36
N MET A 27 -13.35 31.80 -13.02
CA MET A 27 -14.14 31.02 -13.96
C MET A 27 -15.54 31.64 -14.13
N ASP A 28 -16.23 31.27 -15.22
CA ASP A 28 -17.63 31.63 -15.41
C ASP A 28 -18.48 30.97 -14.29
N ARG A 29 -19.45 31.72 -13.77
CA ARG A 29 -20.33 31.26 -12.70
C ARG A 29 -21.06 29.95 -13.05
N HIS A 30 -21.47 29.80 -14.30
CA HIS A 30 -22.11 28.56 -14.78
C HIS A 30 -21.17 27.35 -14.73
N GLU A 31 -19.89 27.52 -15.05
CA GLU A 31 -18.89 26.45 -14.98
C GLU A 31 -18.62 26.03 -13.53
N VAL A 32 -18.69 26.98 -12.59
CA VAL A 32 -18.48 26.70 -11.15
C VAL A 32 -19.68 25.98 -10.54
N GLU A 33 -20.90 26.32 -10.95
CA GLU A 33 -22.14 25.69 -10.46
C GLU A 33 -22.29 24.23 -10.91
N ASP A 34 -21.56 23.80 -11.95
CA ASP A 34 -21.53 22.41 -12.40
C ASP A 34 -20.81 21.47 -11.42
N PHE A 35 -19.93 21.99 -10.57
CA PHE A 35 -19.25 21.17 -9.56
C PHE A 35 -20.13 20.99 -8.31
N GLN A 36 -20.49 19.73 -8.01
CA GLN A 36 -21.36 19.41 -6.87
C GLN A 36 -20.81 19.86 -5.52
N PHE A 37 -19.49 19.84 -5.35
CA PHE A 37 -18.84 20.20 -4.10
C PHE A 37 -18.88 21.71 -3.77
N THR A 38 -19.26 22.56 -4.73
CA THR A 38 -19.48 23.99 -4.51
C THR A 38 -20.86 24.29 -3.92
N ASN A 39 -21.79 23.34 -4.03
CA ASN A 39 -23.16 23.48 -3.55
C ASN A 39 -23.24 23.10 -2.06
N ASP A 40 -23.56 24.04 -1.21
CA ASP A 40 -23.61 23.90 0.26
C ASP A 40 -25.02 23.66 0.80
N ASP A 41 -25.95 23.17 -0.03
CA ASP A 41 -27.32 22.84 0.36
C ASP A 41 -27.45 21.41 0.90
N PRO A 42 -27.66 21.22 2.25
CA PRO A 42 -27.75 19.89 2.86
C PRO A 42 -28.96 19.06 2.41
N SER A 43 -29.94 19.69 1.73
CA SER A 43 -31.13 19.01 1.22
C SER A 43 -30.86 18.21 -0.05
N ARG A 44 -29.74 18.45 -0.71
CA ARG A 44 -29.34 17.76 -1.93
C ARG A 44 -28.88 16.33 -1.65
N SER A 45 -29.29 15.41 -2.49
CA SER A 45 -28.97 13.97 -2.34
C SER A 45 -27.46 13.70 -2.36
N PHE A 46 -26.70 14.48 -3.13
CA PHE A 46 -25.25 14.35 -3.26
C PHE A 46 -24.46 15.05 -2.15
N TYR A 47 -25.08 15.91 -1.32
CA TYR A 47 -24.39 16.74 -0.32
C TYR A 47 -23.41 15.93 0.53
N ARG A 48 -23.85 14.79 1.08
CA ARG A 48 -23.01 13.93 1.91
C ARG A 48 -21.84 13.31 1.16
N ALA A 49 -21.98 13.06 -0.14
CA ALA A 49 -20.93 12.46 -0.94
C ALA A 49 -19.73 13.37 -1.17
N VAL A 50 -19.95 14.70 -1.11
CA VAL A 50 -18.93 15.73 -1.44
C VAL A 50 -18.63 16.68 -0.24
N HIS A 51 -19.10 16.36 0.96
CA HIS A 51 -18.87 17.14 2.18
C HIS A 51 -18.17 16.27 3.24
N ASN A 52 -17.09 15.61 2.85
CA ASN A 52 -16.26 14.79 3.72
C ASN A 52 -14.93 15.49 4.02
N ASN A 53 -14.14 14.89 4.88
CA ASN A 53 -12.75 15.24 5.14
C ASN A 53 -11.92 13.96 5.14
N THR A 54 -11.82 13.34 3.97
CA THR A 54 -11.16 12.06 3.80
C THR A 54 -9.65 12.25 3.71
N ASP A 55 -8.91 11.57 4.56
CA ASP A 55 -7.47 11.39 4.41
C ASP A 55 -7.22 10.14 3.54
N TRP A 56 -7.08 10.35 2.24
CA TRP A 56 -6.87 9.26 1.29
C TRP A 56 -5.57 8.50 1.53
N MET A 57 -4.57 9.17 2.13
CA MET A 57 -3.31 8.52 2.46
C MET A 57 -3.49 7.54 3.62
N ASP A 58 -4.30 7.90 4.62
CA ASP A 58 -4.62 7.01 5.74
C ASP A 58 -5.49 5.83 5.29
N GLU A 59 -6.41 6.06 4.35
CA GLU A 59 -7.27 5.02 3.80
C GLU A 59 -6.50 3.91 3.05
N ILE A 60 -5.41 4.24 2.35
CA ILE A 60 -4.60 3.26 1.61
C ILE A 60 -3.46 2.65 2.43
N ASN A 61 -3.08 3.30 3.53
CA ASN A 61 -1.98 2.86 4.38
C ASN A 61 -2.47 2.01 5.54
N LYS A 62 -1.69 1.01 5.87
CA LYS A 62 -1.90 0.19 7.06
C LYS A 62 -0.59 -0.08 7.78
N THR A 63 -0.69 -0.37 9.07
CA THR A 63 0.46 -0.89 9.81
C THR A 63 0.83 -2.26 9.28
N ALA A 64 2.06 -2.42 8.85
CA ALA A 64 2.56 -3.65 8.28
C ALA A 64 3.37 -4.46 9.29
N PHE A 65 3.29 -5.79 9.17
CA PHE A 65 4.06 -6.71 9.98
C PHE A 65 5.30 -7.17 9.23
N ILE A 66 6.45 -7.08 9.91
CA ILE A 66 7.71 -7.67 9.47
C ILE A 66 7.99 -8.85 10.39
N GLN A 67 8.22 -10.01 9.81
CA GLN A 67 8.50 -11.26 10.54
C GLN A 67 9.80 -11.85 9.99
N ASN A 68 10.72 -12.15 10.90
CA ASN A 68 11.97 -12.81 10.57
C ASN A 68 12.14 -14.01 11.51
N TYR A 69 12.29 -15.16 10.93
CA TYR A 69 12.55 -16.40 11.63
C TYR A 69 13.87 -16.98 11.18
N GLY A 70 14.64 -17.48 12.11
CA GLY A 70 15.92 -18.12 11.81
C GLY A 70 16.22 -19.23 12.78
N ILE A 71 16.70 -20.33 12.25
CA ILE A 71 17.24 -21.45 13.02
C ILE A 71 18.61 -21.79 12.45
N SER A 72 19.53 -22.11 13.33
CA SER A 72 20.87 -22.57 12.92
C SER A 72 21.29 -23.68 13.85
N VAL A 73 21.81 -24.74 13.29
CA VAL A 73 22.36 -25.89 13.98
C VAL A 73 23.79 -26.07 13.51
N SER A 74 24.72 -26.22 14.44
CA SER A 74 26.11 -26.52 14.13
C SER A 74 26.62 -27.61 15.07
N GLY A 75 27.49 -28.45 14.57
CA GLY A 75 28.12 -29.53 15.33
C GLY A 75 29.33 -30.05 14.59
N GLY A 76 29.95 -31.05 15.17
CA GLY A 76 31.08 -31.73 14.57
C GLY A 76 32.15 -32.09 15.60
N ASP A 77 33.24 -32.59 15.10
CA ASP A 77 34.41 -33.00 15.85
C ASP A 77 35.70 -32.55 15.12
N ASP A 78 36.83 -33.13 15.47
CA ASP A 78 38.12 -32.81 14.86
C ASP A 78 38.24 -33.28 13.37
N ILE A 79 37.30 -34.13 12.92
CA ILE A 79 37.28 -34.68 11.59
C ILE A 79 36.28 -33.93 10.71
N ALA A 80 35.09 -33.61 11.23
CA ALA A 80 34.05 -32.99 10.45
C ALA A 80 33.31 -31.94 11.26
N LEU A 81 33.25 -30.73 10.72
CA LEU A 81 32.42 -29.63 11.21
C LEU A 81 31.28 -29.39 10.25
N TYR A 82 30.09 -29.12 10.75
CA TYR A 82 28.95 -28.78 9.91
C TYR A 82 28.11 -27.64 10.54
N ARG A 83 27.47 -26.88 9.67
CA ARG A 83 26.49 -25.85 10.02
C ARG A 83 25.35 -25.88 9.02
N PHE A 84 24.15 -26.01 9.52
CA PHE A 84 22.91 -25.82 8.77
C PHE A 84 22.20 -24.57 9.28
N SER A 85 21.69 -23.73 8.35
CA SER A 85 20.92 -22.54 8.68
C SER A 85 19.70 -22.45 7.78
N LEU A 86 18.56 -22.15 8.40
CA LEU A 86 17.29 -21.86 7.74
C LEU A 86 16.82 -20.49 8.18
N GLY A 87 16.52 -19.62 7.25
CA GLY A 87 15.96 -18.29 7.51
C GLY A 87 14.71 -18.03 6.67
N TYR A 88 13.68 -17.52 7.26
CA TYR A 88 12.47 -17.05 6.57
C TYR A 88 12.18 -15.61 6.99
N ALA A 89 12.04 -14.74 5.99
CA ALA A 89 11.67 -13.35 6.19
C ALA A 89 10.38 -13.07 5.41
N GLN A 90 9.43 -12.43 6.08
CA GLN A 90 8.20 -11.91 5.46
C GLN A 90 8.04 -10.45 5.83
N ASN A 91 7.85 -9.61 4.83
CA ASN A 91 7.56 -8.18 4.98
C ASN A 91 6.30 -7.86 4.17
N ASN A 92 5.23 -7.54 4.88
CA ASN A 92 4.04 -6.99 4.26
C ASN A 92 4.24 -5.48 4.11
N GLY A 93 3.96 -4.93 2.95
CA GLY A 93 4.04 -3.48 2.72
C GLY A 93 2.94 -2.71 3.44
N ASN A 94 3.16 -1.42 3.64
CA ASN A 94 2.17 -0.52 4.23
C ASN A 94 0.95 -0.30 3.31
N ILE A 95 1.12 -0.46 2.00
CA ILE A 95 0.02 -0.43 1.03
C ILE A 95 -0.46 -1.86 0.82
N ASP A 96 -1.77 -2.03 0.81
CA ASP A 96 -2.39 -3.36 0.66
C ASP A 96 -1.99 -4.04 -0.65
N GLY A 97 -1.89 -5.36 -0.63
CA GLY A 97 -1.45 -6.15 -1.78
C GLY A 97 0.07 -6.18 -1.99
N THR A 98 0.86 -5.37 -1.28
CA THR A 98 2.33 -5.40 -1.37
C THR A 98 2.91 -6.39 -0.38
N LYS A 99 3.74 -7.32 -0.86
CA LYS A 99 4.37 -8.36 -0.04
C LYS A 99 5.75 -8.71 -0.57
N PHE A 100 6.67 -8.92 0.36
CA PHE A 100 7.98 -9.51 0.12
C PHE A 100 8.18 -10.70 1.04
N ASP A 101 8.61 -11.82 0.50
CA ASP A 101 9.03 -12.99 1.28
C ASP A 101 10.34 -13.56 0.75
N ARG A 102 11.15 -14.09 1.68
CA ARG A 102 12.43 -14.68 1.37
C ARG A 102 12.72 -15.88 2.25
N LEU A 103 13.03 -16.99 1.61
CA LEU A 103 13.53 -18.21 2.23
C LEU A 103 15.02 -18.33 1.93
N ASN A 104 15.83 -18.54 2.95
CA ASN A 104 17.25 -18.84 2.82
C ASN A 104 17.54 -20.19 3.48
N VAL A 105 18.25 -21.05 2.78
CA VAL A 105 18.78 -22.30 3.32
C VAL A 105 20.27 -22.32 3.06
N ARG A 106 21.06 -22.58 4.07
CA ARG A 106 22.51 -22.71 3.91
C ARG A 106 23.03 -23.92 4.66
N PHE A 107 23.91 -24.66 4.00
CA PHE A 107 24.66 -25.76 4.59
C PHE A 107 26.15 -25.56 4.30
N ASN A 108 26.93 -25.57 5.36
CA ASN A 108 28.40 -25.56 5.30
C ASN A 108 28.92 -26.81 5.97
N SER A 109 29.96 -27.40 5.40
CA SER A 109 30.67 -28.51 6.04
C SER A 109 32.13 -28.48 5.68
N ASP A 110 32.97 -28.65 6.69
CA ASP A 110 34.43 -28.83 6.59
C ASP A 110 34.76 -30.25 7.02
N ILE A 111 35.33 -31.02 6.12
CA ILE A 111 35.66 -32.44 6.37
C ILE A 111 37.17 -32.63 6.15
N LYS A 112 37.87 -33.06 7.19
CA LYS A 112 39.29 -33.42 7.17
C LYS A 112 39.42 -34.90 6.88
N LEU A 113 39.76 -35.26 5.65
CA LEU A 113 39.96 -36.67 5.28
C LEU A 113 41.31 -37.19 5.71
N THR A 114 42.35 -36.36 5.59
CA THR A 114 43.70 -36.61 6.11
C THR A 114 44.29 -35.31 6.63
N ASP A 115 45.48 -35.33 7.20
CA ASP A 115 46.17 -34.14 7.64
C ASP A 115 46.47 -33.16 6.49
N GLU A 116 46.56 -33.68 5.28
CA GLU A 116 46.91 -32.94 4.06
C GLU A 116 45.69 -32.61 3.18
N PHE A 117 44.54 -33.29 3.40
CA PHE A 117 43.37 -33.17 2.52
C PHE A 117 42.09 -32.83 3.27
N LYS A 118 41.54 -31.64 2.93
CA LYS A 118 40.25 -31.16 3.44
C LYS A 118 39.26 -30.95 2.31
N ILE A 119 37.99 -31.24 2.59
CA ILE A 119 36.87 -30.94 1.70
C ILE A 119 36.01 -29.90 2.37
N LEU A 120 35.71 -28.83 1.61
CA LEU A 120 34.85 -27.73 2.05
C LEU A 120 33.59 -27.73 1.19
N PHE A 121 32.44 -27.84 1.82
CA PHE A 121 31.12 -27.66 1.16
C PHE A 121 30.48 -26.38 1.62
N ASP A 122 30.03 -25.53 0.70
CA ASP A 122 29.17 -24.38 0.95
C ASP A 122 28.03 -24.41 -0.08
N ILE A 123 26.84 -24.75 0.39
CA ILE A 123 25.63 -24.82 -0.42
C ILE A 123 24.66 -23.79 0.14
N ALA A 124 24.22 -22.85 -0.71
CA ALA A 124 23.25 -21.86 -0.36
C ALA A 124 22.09 -21.87 -1.38
N TYR A 125 20.87 -21.84 -0.85
CA TYR A 125 19.66 -21.69 -1.63
C TYR A 125 18.88 -20.50 -1.12
N THR A 126 18.46 -19.62 -2.02
CA THR A 126 17.62 -18.47 -1.71
C THR A 126 16.45 -18.43 -2.68
N GLN A 127 15.26 -18.35 -2.13
CA GLN A 127 14.03 -18.12 -2.88
C GLN A 127 13.42 -16.80 -2.39
N THR A 128 13.07 -15.92 -3.32
CA THR A 128 12.45 -14.62 -3.04
C THR A 128 11.13 -14.52 -3.80
N GLY A 129 10.07 -14.20 -3.07
CA GLY A 129 8.77 -13.81 -3.62
C GLY A 129 8.59 -12.30 -3.46
N HIS A 130 8.05 -11.65 -4.48
CA HIS A 130 7.76 -10.23 -4.45
C HIS A 130 6.43 -9.97 -5.14
N LYS A 131 5.49 -9.37 -4.42
CA LYS A 131 4.22 -8.91 -4.97
C LYS A 131 4.16 -7.38 -4.79
N VAL A 132 3.89 -6.68 -5.88
CA VAL A 132 3.75 -5.21 -5.91
C VAL A 132 2.39 -4.89 -6.51
N THR A 133 1.65 -4.04 -5.86
CA THR A 133 0.33 -3.59 -6.33
C THR A 133 0.44 -2.64 -7.52
N PHE A 134 1.59 -1.97 -7.69
CA PHE A 134 1.79 -0.97 -8.73
C PHE A 134 3.22 -0.99 -9.27
N ASP A 135 3.37 -0.95 -10.59
CA ASP A 135 4.66 -1.03 -11.30
C ASP A 135 5.31 0.35 -11.60
N GLY A 136 4.62 1.45 -11.30
CA GLY A 136 5.14 2.81 -11.48
C GLY A 136 4.97 3.40 -12.89
N LEU A 137 4.42 2.66 -13.85
CA LEU A 137 4.33 3.09 -15.24
C LEU A 137 3.12 4.01 -15.52
N ASP A 138 2.01 3.83 -14.82
CA ASP A 138 0.78 4.61 -15.00
C ASP A 138 0.32 5.25 -13.69
N ARG A 139 0.38 6.59 -13.62
CA ARG A 139 -0.04 7.36 -12.45
C ARG A 139 -1.50 7.12 -12.05
N MET A 140 -2.39 6.98 -13.03
CA MET A 140 -3.83 6.77 -12.80
C MET A 140 -4.13 5.36 -12.27
N ARG A 141 -3.17 4.47 -12.29
CA ARG A 141 -3.24 3.11 -11.73
C ARG A 141 -2.45 2.99 -10.42
N SER A 142 -1.83 4.07 -9.95
CA SER A 142 -1.12 4.11 -8.67
C SER A 142 -2.07 4.51 -7.54
N PRO A 143 -2.36 3.64 -6.57
CA PRO A 143 -3.15 3.99 -5.40
C PRO A 143 -2.54 5.16 -4.64
N TYR A 144 -1.21 5.19 -4.53
CA TYR A 144 -0.47 6.26 -3.86
C TYR A 144 -0.63 7.60 -4.56
N TYR A 145 -0.47 7.64 -5.90
CA TYR A 145 -0.66 8.86 -6.65
C TYR A 145 -2.11 9.38 -6.56
N LEU A 146 -3.09 8.47 -6.72
CA LEU A 146 -4.49 8.86 -6.60
C LEU A 146 -4.81 9.39 -5.21
N ALA A 147 -4.28 8.81 -4.15
CA ALA A 147 -4.48 9.30 -2.78
C ALA A 147 -3.89 10.69 -2.55
N LEU A 148 -2.82 11.08 -3.26
CA LEU A 148 -2.24 12.42 -3.19
C LEU A 148 -3.04 13.48 -3.94
N VAL A 149 -3.67 13.12 -5.05
CA VAL A 149 -4.32 14.10 -5.95
C VAL A 149 -5.83 14.17 -5.77
N LYS A 150 -6.44 13.12 -5.23
CA LYS A 150 -7.89 13.05 -5.04
C LYS A 150 -8.35 14.03 -3.97
N SER A 151 -9.43 14.74 -4.25
CA SER A 151 -9.99 15.72 -3.33
C SER A 151 -10.44 15.07 -2.01
N PRO A 152 -10.12 15.67 -0.85
CA PRO A 152 -10.57 15.19 0.45
C PRO A 152 -12.08 15.33 0.68
N LEU A 153 -12.77 16.05 -0.20
CA LEU A 153 -14.22 16.29 -0.09
C LEU A 153 -15.06 15.05 -0.40
N TYR A 154 -14.50 14.07 -1.13
CA TYR A 154 -15.21 12.86 -1.53
C TYR A 154 -15.08 11.75 -0.48
N SER A 155 -16.19 11.00 -0.30
CA SER A 155 -16.19 9.80 0.54
C SER A 155 -15.54 8.62 -0.19
N PRO A 156 -14.83 7.72 0.50
CA PRO A 156 -14.37 6.45 -0.07
C PRO A 156 -15.52 5.53 -0.50
N TYR A 157 -16.64 5.60 0.24
CA TYR A 157 -17.79 4.73 0.04
C TYR A 157 -19.03 5.51 -0.37
N GLN A 158 -19.89 4.86 -1.17
CA GLN A 158 -21.17 5.42 -1.57
C GLN A 158 -22.13 5.53 -0.38
N TYR A 159 -22.98 6.52 -0.40
CA TYR A 159 -24.10 6.65 0.52
C TYR A 159 -25.34 5.98 -0.06
N ASN A 160 -26.08 5.27 0.77
CA ASN A 160 -27.38 4.73 0.40
C ASN A 160 -28.50 5.79 0.59
N GLU A 161 -29.73 5.47 0.19
CA GLU A 161 -30.89 6.39 0.30
C GLU A 161 -31.19 6.83 1.75
N SER A 162 -30.83 6.01 2.74
CA SER A 162 -30.97 6.38 4.16
C SER A 162 -29.88 7.34 4.64
N GLY A 163 -28.88 7.64 3.81
CA GLY A 163 -27.74 8.49 4.14
C GLY A 163 -26.67 7.80 4.99
N SER A 164 -26.69 6.48 5.08
CA SER A 164 -25.63 5.67 5.68
C SER A 164 -24.63 5.24 4.62
N LEU A 165 -23.38 5.01 5.02
CA LEU A 165 -22.36 4.46 4.12
C LEU A 165 -22.76 3.05 3.65
N SER A 166 -22.67 2.83 2.36
CA SER A 166 -22.79 1.49 1.78
C SER A 166 -21.42 0.79 1.80
N GLY A 167 -21.40 -0.53 1.66
CA GLY A 167 -20.15 -1.26 1.48
C GLY A 167 -19.53 -1.13 0.08
N ARG A 168 -20.07 -0.27 -0.78
CA ARG A 168 -19.61 -0.07 -2.15
C ARG A 168 -18.66 1.13 -2.22
N LEU A 169 -17.53 0.95 -2.89
CA LEU A 169 -16.62 2.05 -3.18
C LEU A 169 -17.26 3.06 -4.13
N THR A 170 -16.88 4.32 -3.99
CA THR A 170 -17.21 5.35 -4.98
C THR A 170 -16.41 5.12 -6.27
N ASP A 171 -16.98 5.53 -7.38
CA ASP A 171 -16.34 5.47 -8.68
C ASP A 171 -15.39 6.68 -8.90
N VAL A 172 -15.25 7.08 -10.15
CA VAL A 172 -14.50 8.25 -10.60
C VAL A 172 -15.22 9.52 -10.12
N ASP A 173 -14.46 10.50 -9.64
CA ASP A 173 -15.00 11.80 -9.24
C ASP A 173 -15.15 12.78 -10.43
N GLU A 174 -15.70 13.97 -10.17
CA GLU A 174 -15.92 15.03 -11.18
C GLU A 174 -14.62 15.51 -11.85
N LEU A 175 -13.46 15.30 -11.19
CA LEU A 175 -12.15 15.64 -11.73
C LEU A 175 -11.50 14.46 -12.48
N ASN A 176 -12.27 13.38 -12.70
CA ASN A 176 -11.84 12.17 -13.38
C ASN A 176 -10.74 11.37 -12.64
N TYR A 177 -10.67 11.48 -11.30
CA TYR A 177 -9.80 10.64 -10.49
C TYR A 177 -10.56 9.45 -9.92
N GLY A 178 -10.04 8.25 -10.14
CA GLY A 178 -10.60 7.01 -9.61
C GLY A 178 -10.44 6.90 -8.08
N ASN A 179 -11.14 5.94 -7.50
CA ASN A 179 -11.00 5.63 -6.09
C ASN A 179 -9.73 4.78 -5.89
N PRO A 180 -8.74 5.23 -5.07
CA PRO A 180 -7.51 4.48 -4.86
C PRO A 180 -7.75 3.10 -4.22
N LEU A 181 -8.80 2.95 -3.40
CA LEU A 181 -9.16 1.67 -2.78
C LEU A 181 -9.64 0.63 -3.81
N ALA A 182 -10.32 1.09 -4.88
CA ALA A 182 -10.78 0.18 -5.94
C ALA A 182 -9.62 -0.51 -6.68
N LEU A 183 -8.47 0.14 -6.77
CA LEU A 183 -7.26 -0.48 -7.32
C LEU A 183 -6.70 -1.56 -6.39
N LEU A 184 -6.73 -1.32 -5.09
CA LEU A 184 -6.26 -2.29 -4.09
C LEU A 184 -7.15 -3.53 -4.02
N GLU A 185 -8.48 -3.37 -4.13
CA GLU A 185 -9.42 -4.50 -4.18
C GLU A 185 -9.22 -5.35 -5.43
N LYS A 186 -9.04 -4.73 -6.59
CA LYS A 186 -8.85 -5.44 -7.87
C LYS A 186 -7.60 -6.30 -7.88
N ASP A 187 -6.51 -5.83 -7.28
CA ASP A 187 -5.25 -6.57 -7.22
C ASP A 187 -5.27 -7.72 -6.20
N ASN A 188 -6.23 -7.72 -5.29
CA ASN A 188 -6.43 -8.77 -4.30
C ASN A 188 -7.42 -9.86 -4.75
N MET A 189 -8.08 -9.72 -5.92
CA MET A 189 -8.92 -10.79 -6.46
C MET A 189 -8.03 -11.97 -6.91
N PRO A 190 -8.32 -13.21 -6.48
CA PRO A 190 -7.62 -14.39 -7.00
C PRO A 190 -7.92 -14.51 -8.50
N THR A 191 -6.86 -14.64 -9.28
CA THR A 191 -6.90 -14.98 -10.72
C THR A 191 -7.23 -16.42 -10.93
#